data_01bab7a778f57c278d15a97bd915a73b
#
_entry.id   01bab7a778f57c278d15a97bd915a73b
#
_cell.length_a   1.000
_cell.length_b   1.000
_cell.length_c   1.000
_cell.angle_alpha   90.00
_cell.angle_beta   90.00
_cell.angle_gamma   90.00
#
_symmetry.space_group_name_H-M   'P 1'
#
loop_
_entity.id
_entity.type
_entity.pdbx_description
1 polymer ?
#
loop_
_entity_poly.entity_id
_entity_poly.type
_entity_poly.pdbx_seq_one_letter_code
_entity_poly.pdbx_strand_id
1 'polypeptide(L)'
;IKVKDDGTINIIEIGARMGGDCIGSELVRYSTGYDFVKMVIQVACGNQPDFKKVCAPTAVESKYIFNDLDLEEFNDIMKYEPERILQVSDFHLENIGHITDSSNRAGCYIRKFKC
;
A
#
# COMPACT_ATOMS: atom_id res chain seq x y z
N ILE A 1 9.54 9.10 9.82
CA ILE A 1 10.24 10.35 9.52
C ILE A 1 9.34 11.56 9.75
N LYS A 2 9.93 12.74 9.95
CA LYS A 2 9.24 14.04 9.96
C LYS A 2 9.93 14.94 8.93
N VAL A 3 9.17 15.49 8.00
CA VAL A 3 9.64 16.46 7.02
C VAL A 3 9.26 17.85 7.53
N LYS A 4 10.23 18.78 7.59
CA LYS A 4 10.01 20.19 7.92
C LYS A 4 9.65 20.99 6.67
N ASP A 5 9.16 22.21 6.87
CA ASP A 5 8.76 23.10 5.77
C ASP A 5 9.93 23.47 4.84
N ASP A 6 11.16 23.42 5.34
CA ASP A 6 12.40 23.64 4.57
C ASP A 6 12.88 22.39 3.80
N GLY A 7 12.11 21.28 3.86
CA GLY A 7 12.47 20.00 3.24
C GLY A 7 13.42 19.13 4.05
N THR A 8 13.89 19.60 5.23
CA THR A 8 14.75 18.79 6.11
C THR A 8 14.03 17.56 6.59
N ILE A 9 14.65 16.39 6.45
CA ILE A 9 14.12 15.10 6.91
C ILE A 9 14.74 14.71 8.24
N ASN A 10 13.89 14.48 9.25
CA ASN A 10 14.29 13.93 10.54
C ASN A 10 13.79 12.50 10.66
N ILE A 11 14.69 11.57 10.96
CA ILE A 11 14.32 10.19 11.27
C ILE A 11 13.83 10.16 12.71
N ILE A 12 12.61 9.64 12.92
CA ILE A 12 12.04 9.45 14.26
C ILE A 12 12.36 8.05 14.75
N GLU A 13 12.16 7.07 13.89
CA GLU A 13 12.29 5.64 14.21
C GLU A 13 12.68 4.87 12.95
N ILE A 14 13.50 3.81 13.14
CA ILE A 14 13.82 2.82 12.10
C ILE A 14 13.36 1.47 12.62
N GLY A 15 12.34 0.88 11.96
CA GLY A 15 11.88 -0.47 12.24
C GLY A 15 12.70 -1.52 11.47
N ALA A 16 13.15 -2.57 12.16
CA ALA A 16 13.91 -3.68 11.54
C ALA A 16 13.00 -4.73 10.87
N ARG A 17 11.82 -4.36 10.41
CA ARG A 17 10.87 -5.24 9.71
C ARG A 17 10.11 -4.50 8.61
N MET A 18 9.54 -5.25 7.68
CA MET A 18 8.60 -4.67 6.71
C MET A 18 7.39 -4.05 7.42
N GLY A 19 6.87 -2.97 6.85
CA GLY A 19 5.56 -2.44 7.21
C GLY A 19 4.46 -3.47 6.91
N GLY A 20 3.42 -3.50 7.77
CA GLY A 20 2.18 -4.22 7.49
C GLY A 20 1.32 -3.51 6.44
N ASP A 21 0.04 -3.91 6.36
CA ASP A 21 -0.97 -3.22 5.54
C ASP A 21 -0.57 -3.05 4.07
N CYS A 22 0.02 -4.09 3.47
CA CYS A 22 0.51 -4.10 2.09
C CYS A 22 1.62 -3.07 1.80
N ILE A 23 2.22 -2.43 2.82
CA ILE A 23 3.28 -1.43 2.61
C ILE A 23 4.50 -2.08 1.98
N GLY A 24 5.04 -3.14 2.61
CA GLY A 24 6.24 -3.80 2.14
C GLY A 24 6.06 -4.62 0.87
N SER A 25 4.90 -5.22 0.67
CA SER A 25 4.61 -6.07 -0.47
C SER A 25 4.24 -5.27 -1.72
N GLU A 26 3.21 -4.43 -1.62
CA GLU A 26 2.61 -3.78 -2.78
C GLU A 26 2.97 -2.31 -2.92
N LEU A 27 2.82 -1.50 -1.84
CA LEU A 27 3.04 -0.06 -1.94
C LEU A 27 4.49 0.26 -2.32
N VAL A 28 5.48 -0.41 -1.70
CA VAL A 28 6.90 -0.23 -2.05
C VAL A 28 7.13 -0.65 -3.51
N ARG A 29 6.55 -1.77 -3.95
CA ARG A 29 6.69 -2.24 -5.32
C ARG A 29 6.16 -1.22 -6.34
N TYR A 30 4.95 -0.73 -6.15
CA TYR A 30 4.35 0.23 -7.09
C TYR A 30 5.00 1.61 -7.02
N SER A 31 5.35 2.09 -5.83
CA SER A 31 5.92 3.44 -5.66
C SER A 31 7.39 3.54 -6.07
N THR A 32 8.16 2.47 -5.94
CA THR A 32 9.61 2.49 -6.22
C THR A 32 10.03 1.65 -7.42
N GLY A 33 9.22 0.68 -7.81
CA GLY A 33 9.51 -0.31 -8.83
C GLY A 33 10.31 -1.51 -8.35
N TYR A 34 10.67 -1.61 -7.07
CA TYR A 34 11.44 -2.73 -6.53
C TYR A 34 10.55 -3.82 -5.93
N ASP A 35 10.91 -5.08 -6.16
CA ASP A 35 10.33 -6.23 -5.46
C ASP A 35 10.97 -6.38 -4.08
N PHE A 36 10.47 -5.59 -3.12
CA PHE A 36 11.04 -5.53 -1.78
C PHE A 36 10.90 -6.83 -1.02
N VAL A 37 9.83 -7.59 -1.22
CA VAL A 37 9.64 -8.92 -0.60
C VAL A 37 10.73 -9.88 -1.06
N LYS A 38 10.99 -9.94 -2.38
CA LYS A 38 12.08 -10.74 -2.93
C LYS A 38 13.44 -10.34 -2.34
N MET A 39 13.70 -9.02 -2.25
CA MET A 39 14.95 -8.52 -1.67
C MET A 39 15.13 -8.95 -0.21
N VAL A 40 14.08 -8.88 0.60
CA VAL A 40 14.10 -9.33 2.01
C VAL A 40 14.39 -10.83 2.10
N ILE A 41 13.74 -11.65 1.27
CA ILE A 41 13.97 -13.09 1.21
C ILE A 41 15.43 -13.39 0.79
N GLN A 42 15.95 -12.70 -0.21
CA GLN A 42 17.35 -12.87 -0.65
C GLN A 42 18.33 -12.60 0.50
N VAL A 43 18.17 -11.48 1.21
CA VAL A 43 19.00 -11.14 2.37
C VAL A 43 18.88 -12.20 3.48
N ALA A 44 17.67 -12.66 3.79
CA ALA A 44 17.43 -13.70 4.79
C ALA A 44 18.10 -15.03 4.43
N CYS A 45 18.25 -15.32 3.13
CA CYS A 45 18.97 -16.49 2.62
C CYS A 45 20.50 -16.26 2.47
N GLY A 46 21.03 -15.13 2.93
CA GLY A 46 22.45 -14.80 2.82
C GLY A 46 22.90 -14.34 1.42
N ASN A 47 21.95 -14.02 0.54
CA ASN A 47 22.24 -13.55 -0.81
C ASN A 47 22.23 -12.01 -0.87
N GLN A 48 22.90 -11.46 -1.88
CA GLN A 48 22.78 -10.04 -2.19
C GLN A 48 21.39 -9.73 -2.76
N PRO A 49 20.72 -8.64 -2.32
CA PRO A 49 19.44 -8.25 -2.88
C PRO A 49 19.57 -7.75 -4.33
N ASP A 50 18.59 -8.11 -5.15
CA ASP A 50 18.52 -7.71 -6.56
C ASP A 50 17.84 -6.33 -6.66
N PHE A 51 18.61 -5.30 -6.99
CA PHE A 51 18.12 -3.91 -7.16
C PHE A 51 17.55 -3.64 -8.57
N LYS A 52 17.21 -4.66 -9.34
CA LYS A 52 16.56 -4.49 -10.63
C LYS A 52 15.08 -4.13 -10.43
N LYS A 53 14.65 -3.03 -11.04
CA LYS A 53 13.23 -2.65 -11.04
C LYS A 53 12.40 -3.64 -11.86
N VAL A 54 11.26 -4.06 -11.31
CA VAL A 54 10.32 -4.99 -11.95
C VAL A 54 9.15 -4.27 -12.61
N CYS A 55 8.94 -2.98 -12.29
CA CYS A 55 7.95 -2.12 -12.94
C CYS A 55 8.39 -0.65 -12.89
N ALA A 56 7.73 0.20 -13.63
CA ALA A 56 7.93 1.65 -13.55
C ALA A 56 7.31 2.18 -12.24
N PRO A 57 8.02 3.05 -11.49
CA PRO A 57 7.46 3.71 -10.31
C PRO A 57 6.23 4.55 -10.65
N THR A 58 5.23 4.52 -9.78
CA THR A 58 4.05 5.38 -9.91
C THR A 58 3.57 5.83 -8.52
N ALA A 59 2.94 7.00 -8.45
CA ALA A 59 2.35 7.48 -7.21
C ALA A 59 1.10 6.67 -6.88
N VAL A 60 1.07 6.07 -5.69
CA VAL A 60 0.00 5.19 -5.23
C VAL A 60 -0.41 5.48 -3.80
N GLU A 61 -1.62 5.13 -3.48
CA GLU A 61 -2.13 5.13 -2.12
C GLU A 61 -2.91 3.85 -1.81
N SER A 62 -2.90 3.46 -0.55
CA SER A 62 -3.78 2.42 -0.02
C SER A 62 -5.01 3.08 0.59
N LYS A 63 -6.20 2.60 0.21
CA LYS A 63 -7.49 3.04 0.73
C LYS A 63 -8.15 1.86 1.43
N TYR A 64 -8.81 2.17 2.54
CA TYR A 64 -9.54 1.17 3.34
C TYR A 64 -11.03 1.49 3.29
N ILE A 65 -11.83 0.43 3.32
CA ILE A 65 -13.29 0.55 3.41
C ILE A 65 -13.68 0.55 4.88
N PHE A 66 -14.15 1.69 5.37
CA PHE A 66 -14.63 1.87 6.74
C PHE A 66 -16.15 2.05 6.80
N ASN A 67 -16.74 2.56 5.73
CA ASN A 67 -18.15 2.92 5.66
C ASN A 67 -18.66 2.83 4.20
N ASP A 68 -19.95 3.05 4.03
CA ASP A 68 -20.61 2.96 2.71
C ASP A 68 -20.06 3.99 1.70
N LEU A 69 -19.63 5.18 2.14
CA LEU A 69 -19.06 6.20 1.25
C LEU A 69 -17.72 5.74 0.67
N ASP A 70 -16.88 5.05 1.47
CA ASP A 70 -15.64 4.48 0.97
C ASP A 70 -15.91 3.39 -0.08
N LEU A 71 -16.96 2.61 0.11
CA LEU A 71 -17.39 1.59 -0.84
C LEU A 71 -17.95 2.21 -2.12
N GLU A 72 -18.72 3.29 -2.01
CA GLU A 72 -19.22 4.05 -3.17
C GLU A 72 -18.05 4.62 -3.97
N GLU A 73 -17.06 5.25 -3.30
CA GLU A 73 -15.84 5.75 -3.96
C GLU A 73 -15.12 4.64 -4.73
N PHE A 74 -14.96 3.46 -4.12
CA PHE A 74 -14.35 2.30 -4.78
C PHE A 74 -15.15 1.87 -6.02
N ASN A 75 -16.47 1.74 -5.89
CA ASN A 75 -17.35 1.33 -6.99
C ASN A 75 -17.33 2.34 -8.14
N ASP A 76 -17.28 3.63 -7.84
CA ASP A 76 -17.18 4.69 -8.85
C ASP A 76 -15.84 4.60 -9.61
N ILE A 77 -14.73 4.36 -8.91
CA ILE A 77 -13.44 4.17 -9.56
C ILE A 77 -13.47 2.92 -10.44
N MET A 78 -13.99 1.81 -9.94
CA MET A 78 -14.11 0.57 -10.72
C MET A 78 -14.98 0.73 -11.97
N LYS A 79 -15.99 1.59 -11.92
CA LYS A 79 -16.90 1.85 -13.02
C LYS A 79 -16.34 2.80 -14.07
N TYR A 80 -15.66 3.87 -13.65
CA TYR A 80 -15.27 4.97 -14.53
C TYR A 80 -13.78 5.05 -14.82
N GLU A 81 -12.91 4.56 -13.92
CA GLU A 81 -11.46 4.65 -14.01
C GLU A 81 -10.78 3.34 -13.51
N PRO A 82 -11.21 2.13 -13.98
CA PRO A 82 -10.75 0.85 -13.44
C PRO A 82 -9.23 0.65 -13.54
N GLU A 83 -8.57 1.28 -14.52
CA GLU A 83 -7.12 1.23 -14.72
C GLU A 83 -6.33 1.90 -13.59
N ARG A 84 -6.99 2.64 -12.72
CA ARG A 84 -6.36 3.21 -11.52
C ARG A 84 -6.24 2.18 -10.41
N ILE A 85 -7.08 1.18 -10.37
CA ILE A 85 -7.04 0.13 -9.35
C ILE A 85 -5.91 -0.85 -9.69
N LEU A 86 -4.97 -1.00 -8.77
CA LEU A 86 -3.81 -1.89 -8.92
C LEU A 86 -3.99 -3.20 -8.16
N GLN A 87 -4.69 -3.15 -7.04
CA GLN A 87 -4.94 -4.30 -6.19
C GLN A 87 -6.17 -4.09 -5.32
N VAL A 88 -6.86 -5.18 -5.03
CA VAL A 88 -8.03 -5.22 -4.16
C VAL A 88 -7.88 -6.42 -3.23
N SER A 89 -8.16 -6.25 -1.95
CA SER A 89 -8.30 -7.36 -0.99
C SER A 89 -9.69 -8.00 -1.12
N ASP A 90 -9.88 -9.15 -0.49
CA ASP A 90 -11.23 -9.63 -0.24
C ASP A 90 -12.01 -8.61 0.61
N PHE A 91 -13.28 -8.43 0.29
CA PHE A 91 -14.17 -7.53 1.03
C PHE A 91 -15.07 -8.32 1.98
N HIS A 92 -15.11 -7.85 3.21
CA HIS A 92 -15.95 -8.34 4.32
C HIS A 92 -16.94 -7.23 4.70
N LEU A 93 -17.89 -6.96 3.82
CA LEU A 93 -18.81 -5.82 3.95
C LEU A 93 -19.68 -5.88 5.21
N GLU A 94 -19.87 -7.08 5.77
CA GLU A 94 -20.53 -7.31 7.06
C GLU A 94 -19.81 -6.62 8.23
N ASN A 95 -18.54 -6.25 8.06
CA ASN A 95 -17.74 -5.56 9.08
C ASN A 95 -17.97 -4.03 9.07
N ILE A 96 -18.59 -3.47 8.04
CA ILE A 96 -18.86 -2.02 7.97
C ILE A 96 -19.71 -1.62 9.20
N GLY A 97 -19.26 -0.55 9.89
CA GLY A 97 -19.89 -0.09 11.13
C GLY A 97 -19.47 -0.84 12.40
N HIS A 98 -18.69 -1.92 12.27
CA HIS A 98 -18.21 -2.74 13.41
C HIS A 98 -16.68 -2.85 13.47
N ILE A 99 -15.95 -1.99 12.74
CA ILE A 99 -14.50 -2.00 12.66
C ILE A 99 -13.91 -1.43 13.94
N THR A 100 -13.14 -2.25 14.68
CA THR A 100 -12.47 -1.86 15.93
C THR A 100 -10.95 -1.78 15.77
N ASP A 101 -10.39 -2.58 14.86
CA ASP A 101 -8.95 -2.63 14.60
C ASP A 101 -8.65 -3.17 13.19
N SER A 102 -7.39 -3.46 12.92
CA SER A 102 -6.95 -3.93 11.60
C SER A 102 -7.38 -5.35 11.25
N SER A 103 -7.78 -6.17 12.23
CA SER A 103 -8.14 -7.58 11.99
C SER A 103 -9.55 -7.74 11.44
N ASN A 104 -10.44 -6.78 11.67
CA ASN A 104 -11.83 -6.80 11.23
C ASN A 104 -12.19 -5.67 10.24
N ARG A 105 -11.22 -5.19 9.46
CA ARG A 105 -11.47 -4.24 8.39
C ARG A 105 -12.40 -4.82 7.32
N ALA A 106 -13.23 -3.98 6.73
CA ALA A 106 -14.12 -4.41 5.65
C ALA A 106 -13.40 -4.68 4.32
N GLY A 107 -12.18 -4.16 4.17
CA GLY A 107 -11.33 -4.40 3.01
C GLY A 107 -10.43 -3.21 2.68
N CYS A 108 -9.57 -3.38 1.69
CA CYS A 108 -8.72 -2.32 1.19
C CYS A 108 -8.42 -2.49 -0.30
N TYR A 109 -7.99 -1.41 -0.92
CA TYR A 109 -7.50 -1.41 -2.29
C TYR A 109 -6.32 -0.45 -2.46
N ILE A 110 -5.50 -0.69 -3.46
CA ILE A 110 -4.40 0.19 -3.86
C ILE A 110 -4.76 0.82 -5.19
N ARG A 111 -4.65 2.15 -5.26
CA ARG A 111 -4.91 2.90 -6.47
C ARG A 111 -3.78 3.86 -6.82
N LYS A 112 -3.70 4.19 -8.12
CA LYS A 112 -2.87 5.31 -8.59
C LYS A 112 -3.50 6.63 -8.19
N PHE A 113 -2.66 7.61 -7.84
CA PHE A 113 -3.13 8.99 -7.73
C PHE A 113 -3.64 9.48 -9.09
N LYS A 114 -4.64 10.36 -9.04
CA LYS A 114 -5.08 11.10 -10.21
C LYS A 114 -4.10 12.27 -10.39
N CYS A 115 -3.34 12.22 -11.48
CA CYS A 115 -2.45 13.32 -11.88
C CYS A 115 -3.27 14.47 -12.48
#